data_8cf47c1c7931ce6191a14bb370e2c868
#
_entry.id   8cf47c1c7931ce6191a14bb370e2c868
#
_cell.length_a   1.000
_cell.length_b   1.000
_cell.length_c   1.000
_cell.angle_alpha   90.00
_cell.angle_beta   90.00
_cell.angle_gamma   90.00
#
_symmetry.space_group_name_H-M   'P 1'
#
loop_
_entity.id
_entity.type
_entity.pdbx_description
1 polymer ?
#
loop_
_entity_poly.entity_id
_entity_poly.type
_entity_poly.pdbx_seq_one_letter_code
_entity_poly.pdbx_strand_id
1 'polypeptide(L)'
;MPEQLGTLLPACVSMFVEEVGYSPLSASSSGYERRVLQLISEGRSYARIEGAGAGRRGKVVFKAEVGALVPQVAQLQGVWVTPSRRGEGLAAPGVAAVVTATLATHAPLVSLYVNAYNTRALAAYERVGFVREGTYATVMF
;
A
#
# COMPACT_ATOMS: atom_id res chain seq x y z
N MET A 1 -12.19 2.72 7.10
CA MET A 1 -12.99 3.42 8.10
C MET A 1 -12.15 4.43 8.85
N PRO A 2 -12.67 5.61 9.18
CA PRO A 2 -11.89 6.64 9.88
C PRO A 2 -11.26 6.19 11.19
N GLU A 3 -11.90 5.29 11.92
CA GLU A 3 -11.38 4.74 13.17
C GLU A 3 -10.12 3.88 12.97
N GLN A 4 -9.83 3.47 11.74
CA GLN A 4 -8.62 2.71 11.43
C GLN A 4 -7.40 3.60 11.22
N LEU A 5 -7.58 4.92 11.15
CA LEU A 5 -6.50 5.86 10.92
C LEU A 5 -5.38 5.72 11.95
N GLY A 6 -5.75 5.60 13.24
CA GLY A 6 -4.78 5.45 14.31
C GLY A 6 -3.90 4.20 14.22
N THR A 7 -4.39 3.15 13.55
CA THR A 7 -3.62 1.91 13.31
C THR A 7 -2.83 2.01 12.01
N LEU A 8 -3.41 2.58 10.97
CA LEU A 8 -2.85 2.61 9.63
C LEU A 8 -1.80 3.71 9.45
N LEU A 9 -2.00 4.89 10.03
CA LEU A 9 -1.12 6.04 9.85
C LEU A 9 0.34 5.75 10.22
N PRO A 10 0.65 5.10 11.37
CA PRO A 10 2.03 4.75 11.70
C PRO A 10 2.71 3.89 10.63
N ALA A 11 1.99 2.95 10.03
CA ALA A 11 2.52 2.11 8.96
C ALA A 11 2.82 2.93 7.71
N CYS A 12 1.94 3.86 7.34
CA CYS A 12 2.15 4.75 6.21
C CYS A 12 3.36 5.65 6.41
N VAL A 13 3.52 6.21 7.62
CA VAL A 13 4.68 7.04 7.97
C VAL A 13 5.97 6.22 7.91
N SER A 14 5.97 5.00 8.46
CA SER A 14 7.14 4.12 8.44
C SER A 14 7.57 3.81 7.01
N MET A 15 6.65 3.49 6.13
CA MET A 15 6.93 3.23 4.72
C MET A 15 7.53 4.47 4.04
N PHE A 16 6.94 5.64 4.27
CA PHE A 16 7.41 6.89 3.67
C PHE A 16 8.84 7.21 4.11
N VAL A 17 9.13 7.09 5.41
CA VAL A 17 10.47 7.31 5.95
C VAL A 17 11.48 6.34 5.34
N GLU A 18 11.10 5.08 5.17
CA GLU A 18 11.96 4.06 4.57
C GLU A 18 12.31 4.37 3.12
N GLU A 19 11.36 4.89 2.34
CA GLU A 19 11.55 5.19 0.92
C GLU A 19 12.19 6.53 0.66
N VAL A 20 11.85 7.55 1.43
CA VAL A 20 12.21 8.95 1.16
C VAL A 20 13.27 9.47 2.13
N GLY A 21 13.37 8.90 3.32
CA GLY A 21 14.39 9.26 4.32
C GLY A 21 13.98 10.35 5.30
N TYR A 22 12.75 10.87 5.21
CA TYR A 22 12.24 11.81 6.20
C TYR A 22 10.74 11.59 6.42
N SER A 23 10.25 12.01 7.60
CA SER A 23 8.85 11.83 7.95
C SER A 23 7.95 12.84 7.23
N PRO A 24 6.85 12.40 6.60
CA PRO A 24 5.89 13.33 6.01
C PRO A 24 5.22 14.22 7.06
N LEU A 25 5.17 13.77 8.32
CA LEU A 25 4.58 14.53 9.42
C LEU A 25 5.42 15.74 9.82
N SER A 26 6.72 15.74 9.53
CA SER A 26 7.60 16.86 9.84
C SER A 26 7.37 18.08 8.93
N ALA A 27 6.85 17.86 7.72
CA ALA A 27 6.60 18.91 6.74
C ALA A 27 5.14 19.36 6.70
N SER A 28 4.19 18.42 6.70
CA SER A 28 2.76 18.73 6.60
C SER A 28 1.94 17.55 7.13
N SER A 29 1.82 17.45 8.45
CA SER A 29 1.11 16.34 9.09
C SER A 29 -0.37 16.29 8.71
N SER A 30 -1.06 17.43 8.70
CA SER A 30 -2.50 17.47 8.42
C SER A 30 -2.83 17.11 6.96
N GLY A 31 -1.97 17.48 6.02
CA GLY A 31 -2.14 17.11 4.61
C GLY A 31 -1.99 15.61 4.37
N TYR A 32 -0.97 15.01 4.99
CA TYR A 32 -0.73 13.57 4.88
C TYR A 32 -1.85 12.77 5.54
N GLU A 33 -2.26 13.16 6.75
CA GLU A 33 -3.38 12.52 7.46
C GLU A 33 -4.68 12.58 6.65
N ARG A 34 -4.97 13.74 6.05
CA ARG A 34 -6.15 13.91 5.19
C ARG A 34 -6.12 12.96 4.00
N ARG A 35 -4.96 12.79 3.38
CA ARG A 35 -4.82 11.87 2.25
C ARG A 35 -5.08 10.43 2.67
N VAL A 36 -4.51 9.98 3.79
CA VAL A 36 -4.74 8.64 4.32
C VAL A 36 -6.21 8.45 4.66
N LEU A 37 -6.82 9.42 5.34
CA LEU A 37 -8.22 9.35 5.71
C LEU A 37 -9.14 9.32 4.48
N GLN A 38 -8.82 10.09 3.45
CA GLN A 38 -9.56 10.08 2.19
C GLN A 38 -9.54 8.69 1.55
N LEU A 39 -8.37 8.06 1.46
CA LEU A 39 -8.25 6.72 0.90
C LEU A 39 -9.07 5.69 1.68
N ILE A 40 -9.06 5.79 3.00
CA ILE A 40 -9.87 4.91 3.86
C ILE A 40 -11.36 5.12 3.59
N SER A 41 -11.82 6.38 3.57
CA SER A 41 -13.23 6.69 3.40
C SER A 41 -13.77 6.32 2.01
N GLU A 42 -12.90 6.30 1.00
CA GLU A 42 -13.26 5.90 -0.36
C GLU A 42 -13.13 4.38 -0.59
N GLY A 43 -12.79 3.61 0.43
CA GLY A 43 -12.57 2.16 0.30
C GLY A 43 -11.36 1.80 -0.54
N ARG A 44 -10.36 2.68 -0.59
CA ARG A 44 -9.15 2.52 -1.41
C ARG A 44 -7.93 2.13 -0.61
N SER A 45 -8.09 1.90 0.69
CA SER A 45 -7.01 1.51 1.58
C SER A 45 -7.26 0.09 2.08
N TYR A 46 -6.24 -0.76 1.99
CA TYR A 46 -6.31 -2.16 2.37
C TYR A 46 -5.20 -2.46 3.37
N ALA A 47 -5.51 -3.23 4.39
CA ALA A 47 -4.52 -3.60 5.40
C ALA A 47 -4.84 -4.96 6.00
N ARG A 48 -3.77 -5.71 6.31
CA ARG A 48 -3.86 -6.88 7.16
C ARG A 48 -3.39 -6.46 8.55
N ILE A 49 -4.26 -6.63 9.53
CA ILE A 49 -4.00 -6.25 10.92
C ILE A 49 -4.00 -7.51 11.76
N GLU A 50 -2.95 -7.67 12.58
CA GLU A 50 -2.83 -8.79 13.50
C GLU A 50 -2.74 -8.29 14.94
N GLY A 51 -3.11 -9.13 15.90
CA GLY A 51 -3.05 -8.81 17.31
C GLY A 51 -4.17 -7.93 17.81
N ALA A 52 -5.18 -7.62 16.99
CA ALA A 52 -6.36 -6.88 17.42
C ALA A 52 -7.29 -7.76 18.26
N GLY A 53 -7.96 -7.16 19.24
CA GLY A 53 -8.93 -7.84 20.10
C GLY A 53 -9.01 -7.15 21.44
N ALA A 54 -9.82 -7.63 22.37
CA ALA A 54 -10.04 -7.19 23.74
C ALA A 54 -9.22 -5.95 24.21
N GLY A 55 -9.56 -4.76 23.69
CA GLY A 55 -8.89 -3.51 24.05
C GLY A 55 -7.56 -3.26 23.34
N ARG A 56 -7.13 -4.14 22.42
CA ARG A 56 -5.91 -3.97 21.65
C ARG A 56 -6.24 -3.45 20.24
N ARG A 57 -5.51 -2.43 19.80
CA ARG A 57 -5.67 -1.83 18.47
C ARG A 57 -5.19 -2.73 17.34
N GLY A 58 -4.24 -3.59 17.61
CA GLY A 58 -3.59 -4.41 16.59
C GLY A 58 -2.47 -3.68 15.88
N LYS A 59 -1.79 -4.39 14.98
CA LYS A 59 -0.65 -3.88 14.23
C LYS A 59 -0.78 -4.24 12.76
N VAL A 60 -0.54 -3.26 11.89
CA VAL A 60 -0.53 -3.48 10.45
C VAL A 60 0.71 -4.28 10.08
N VAL A 61 0.51 -5.45 9.46
CA VAL A 61 1.62 -6.28 8.95
C VAL A 61 1.75 -6.18 7.43
N PHE A 62 0.67 -5.86 6.74
CA PHE A 62 0.67 -5.61 5.29
C PHE A 62 -0.31 -4.47 5.00
N LYS A 63 0.02 -3.62 4.05
CA LYS A 63 -0.90 -2.61 3.53
C LYS A 63 -0.66 -2.36 2.06
N ALA A 64 -1.70 -1.89 1.39
CA ALA A 64 -1.64 -1.38 0.03
C ALA A 64 -2.82 -0.43 -0.17
N GLU A 65 -2.73 0.44 -1.16
CA GLU A 65 -3.81 1.37 -1.45
C GLU A 65 -3.96 1.59 -2.95
N VAL A 66 -5.18 1.95 -3.37
CA VAL A 66 -5.43 2.44 -4.72
C VAL A 66 -5.10 3.93 -4.71
N GLY A 67 -3.87 4.27 -5.09
CA GLY A 67 -3.37 5.63 -5.03
C GLY A 67 -3.88 6.50 -6.16
N ALA A 68 -4.01 5.94 -7.37
CA ALA A 68 -4.56 6.63 -8.53
C ALA A 68 -5.69 5.78 -9.12
N LEU A 69 -6.78 6.43 -9.50
CA LEU A 69 -7.97 5.75 -9.98
C LEU A 69 -8.65 6.55 -11.08
N VAL A 70 -8.84 5.89 -12.22
CA VAL A 70 -9.72 6.36 -13.31
C VAL A 70 -10.66 5.20 -13.65
N PRO A 71 -11.73 5.42 -14.42
CA PRO A 71 -12.71 4.34 -14.68
C PRO A 71 -12.12 3.09 -15.30
N GLN A 72 -11.04 3.21 -16.07
CA GLN A 72 -10.45 2.11 -16.82
C GLN A 72 -9.35 1.37 -16.04
N VAL A 73 -8.67 2.05 -15.11
CA VAL A 73 -7.52 1.47 -14.43
C VAL A 73 -7.37 2.01 -13.01
N ALA A 74 -7.01 1.12 -12.11
CA ALA A 74 -6.62 1.45 -10.74
C ALA A 74 -5.14 1.16 -10.56
N GLN A 75 -4.39 2.10 -10.01
CA GLN A 75 -2.97 1.94 -9.73
C GLN A 75 -2.75 1.74 -8.24
N LEU A 76 -2.13 0.60 -7.89
CA LEU A 76 -1.76 0.33 -6.51
C LEU A 76 -0.52 1.13 -6.14
N GLN A 77 -0.51 1.65 -4.92
CA GLN A 77 0.61 2.38 -4.34
C GLN A 77 0.76 1.95 -2.89
N GLY A 78 1.89 2.28 -2.29
CA GLY A 78 2.11 2.05 -0.88
C GLY A 78 2.03 0.60 -0.45
N VAL A 79 2.40 -0.34 -1.33
CA VAL A 79 2.48 -1.76 -0.99
C VAL A 79 3.64 -1.96 -0.01
N TRP A 80 3.33 -2.45 1.18
CA TRP A 80 4.30 -2.50 2.26
C TRP A 80 4.02 -3.67 3.19
N VAL A 81 5.09 -4.33 3.61
CA VAL A 81 5.07 -5.34 4.67
C VAL A 81 5.93 -4.81 5.80
N THR A 82 5.45 -4.92 7.04
CA THR A 82 6.22 -4.46 8.20
C THR A 82 7.58 -5.15 8.22
N PRO A 83 8.69 -4.41 8.51
CA PRO A 83 10.04 -4.97 8.40
C PRO A 83 10.26 -6.28 9.15
N SER A 84 9.69 -6.42 10.35
CA SER A 84 9.84 -7.62 11.18
C SER A 84 9.17 -8.87 10.60
N ARG A 85 8.30 -8.70 9.62
CA ARG A 85 7.55 -9.81 9.00
C ARG A 85 7.94 -10.05 7.54
N ARG A 86 8.98 -9.38 7.06
CA ARG A 86 9.47 -9.58 5.68
C ARG A 86 10.14 -10.94 5.55
N GLY A 87 9.99 -11.55 4.37
CA GLY A 87 10.50 -12.88 4.12
C GLY A 87 9.56 -14.01 4.50
N GLU A 88 8.38 -13.69 5.07
CA GLU A 88 7.37 -14.68 5.46
C GLU A 88 6.34 -14.96 4.35
N GLY A 89 6.48 -14.33 3.18
CA GLY A 89 5.57 -14.54 2.06
C GLY A 89 4.24 -13.81 2.19
N LEU A 90 4.15 -12.74 2.97
CA LEU A 90 2.91 -12.00 3.18
C LEU A 90 2.50 -11.14 1.97
N ALA A 91 3.47 -10.67 1.18
CA ALA A 91 3.19 -9.74 0.09
C ALA A 91 2.31 -10.35 -1.01
N ALA A 92 2.65 -11.54 -1.50
CA ALA A 92 1.91 -12.15 -2.62
C ALA A 92 0.44 -12.39 -2.30
N PRO A 93 0.05 -13.06 -1.19
CA PRO A 93 -1.36 -13.21 -0.87
C PRO A 93 -2.05 -11.90 -0.53
N GLY A 94 -1.35 -10.95 0.09
CA GLY A 94 -1.88 -9.63 0.37
C GLY A 94 -2.22 -8.86 -0.90
N VAL A 95 -1.29 -8.80 -1.83
CA VAL A 95 -1.50 -8.14 -3.13
C VAL A 95 -2.59 -8.85 -3.93
N ALA A 96 -2.62 -10.18 -3.92
CA ALA A 96 -3.67 -10.94 -4.61
C ALA A 96 -5.06 -10.57 -4.09
N ALA A 97 -5.21 -10.46 -2.78
CA ALA A 97 -6.48 -10.06 -2.17
C ALA A 97 -6.88 -8.63 -2.57
N VAL A 98 -5.92 -7.70 -2.56
CA VAL A 98 -6.16 -6.31 -2.97
C VAL A 98 -6.55 -6.23 -4.45
N VAL A 99 -5.86 -6.97 -5.31
CA VAL A 99 -6.20 -7.01 -6.74
C VAL A 99 -7.62 -7.54 -6.96
N THR A 100 -7.97 -8.62 -6.30
CA THR A 100 -9.31 -9.21 -6.40
C THR A 100 -10.39 -8.20 -5.96
N ALA A 101 -10.18 -7.55 -4.82
CA ALA A 101 -11.12 -6.54 -4.32
C ALA A 101 -11.20 -5.33 -5.26
N THR A 102 -10.07 -4.87 -5.78
CA THR A 102 -10.00 -3.70 -6.66
C THR A 102 -10.70 -3.96 -8.00
N LEU A 103 -10.47 -5.14 -8.59
CA LEU A 103 -11.15 -5.54 -9.83
C LEU A 103 -12.67 -5.65 -9.65
N ALA A 104 -13.11 -6.06 -8.46
CA ALA A 104 -14.53 -6.19 -8.17
C ALA A 104 -15.24 -4.85 -7.93
N THR A 105 -14.52 -3.83 -7.43
CA THR A 105 -15.15 -2.62 -6.89
C THR A 105 -14.71 -1.31 -7.53
N HIS A 106 -13.56 -1.25 -8.19
CA HIS A 106 -13.00 0.02 -8.66
C HIS A 106 -12.77 0.10 -10.16
N ALA A 107 -12.05 -0.82 -10.75
CA ALA A 107 -11.68 -0.74 -12.16
C ALA A 107 -11.42 -2.12 -12.77
N PRO A 108 -11.56 -2.28 -14.10
CA PRO A 108 -11.33 -3.57 -14.76
C PRO A 108 -9.85 -3.94 -14.92
N LEU A 109 -8.94 -3.02 -14.66
CA LEU A 109 -7.50 -3.23 -14.80
C LEU A 109 -6.78 -2.66 -13.59
N VAL A 110 -5.79 -3.40 -13.09
CA VAL A 110 -4.95 -2.96 -11.96
C VAL A 110 -3.49 -2.88 -12.43
N SER A 111 -2.85 -1.77 -12.11
CA SER A 111 -1.44 -1.55 -12.40
C SER A 111 -0.68 -1.16 -11.13
N LEU A 112 0.65 -1.23 -11.17
CA LEU A 112 1.52 -0.71 -10.13
C LEU A 112 2.91 -0.40 -10.69
N TYR A 113 3.65 0.43 -9.97
CA TYR A 113 5.07 0.64 -10.18
C TYR A 113 5.88 -0.12 -9.15
N VAL A 114 7.06 -0.54 -9.55
CA VAL A 114 8.03 -1.11 -8.63
C VAL A 114 9.43 -0.76 -9.11
N ASN A 115 10.34 -0.47 -8.18
CA ASN A 115 11.73 -0.20 -8.52
C ASN A 115 12.38 -1.46 -9.09
N ALA A 116 13.14 -1.31 -10.18
CA ALA A 116 13.77 -2.43 -10.86
C ALA A 116 14.72 -3.23 -9.96
N TYR A 117 15.32 -2.58 -8.96
CA TYR A 117 16.21 -3.23 -8.00
C TYR A 117 15.47 -4.03 -6.92
N ASN A 118 14.15 -3.85 -6.81
CA ASN A 118 13.36 -4.55 -5.78
C ASN A 118 12.94 -5.92 -6.30
N THR A 119 13.92 -6.84 -6.39
CA THR A 119 13.69 -8.17 -6.98
C THR A 119 12.69 -9.01 -6.21
N ARG A 120 12.62 -8.83 -4.89
CA ARG A 120 11.66 -9.55 -4.04
C ARG A 120 10.22 -9.13 -4.37
N ALA A 121 9.98 -7.84 -4.51
CA ALA A 121 8.66 -7.34 -4.88
C ALA A 121 8.27 -7.75 -6.29
N LEU A 122 9.19 -7.66 -7.25
CA LEU A 122 8.96 -8.11 -8.62
C LEU A 122 8.53 -9.57 -8.66
N ALA A 123 9.21 -10.45 -7.91
CA ALA A 123 8.86 -11.86 -7.84
C ALA A 123 7.46 -12.07 -7.26
N ALA A 124 7.10 -11.32 -6.22
CA ALA A 124 5.77 -11.40 -5.61
C ALA A 124 4.69 -10.97 -6.60
N TYR A 125 4.90 -9.88 -7.33
CA TYR A 125 3.92 -9.38 -8.30
C TYR A 125 3.75 -10.32 -9.49
N GLU A 126 4.82 -10.89 -10.00
CA GLU A 126 4.76 -11.91 -11.06
C GLU A 126 3.98 -13.14 -10.59
N ARG A 127 4.18 -13.56 -9.35
CA ARG A 127 3.45 -14.69 -8.76
C ARG A 127 1.95 -14.42 -8.67
N VAL A 128 1.55 -13.19 -8.43
CA VAL A 128 0.14 -12.77 -8.39
C VAL A 128 -0.47 -12.74 -9.80
N GLY A 129 0.34 -12.57 -10.83
CA GLY A 129 -0.10 -12.53 -12.21
C GLY A 129 0.13 -11.21 -12.93
N PHE A 130 0.86 -10.28 -12.32
CA PHE A 130 1.23 -9.04 -13.00
C PHE A 130 2.22 -9.31 -14.12
N VAL A 131 2.08 -8.57 -15.21
CA VAL A 131 2.94 -8.65 -16.38
C VAL A 131 3.63 -7.29 -16.55
N ARG A 132 4.92 -7.32 -16.85
CA ARG A 132 5.67 -6.09 -17.09
C ARG A 132 5.25 -5.48 -18.43
N GLU A 133 4.81 -4.22 -18.39
CA GLU A 133 4.37 -3.48 -19.56
C GLU A 133 5.39 -2.44 -20.04
N GLY A 134 6.26 -1.96 -19.17
CA GLY A 134 7.24 -0.97 -19.55
C GLY A 134 8.12 -0.54 -18.39
N THR A 135 9.05 0.35 -18.70
CA THR A 135 9.98 0.92 -17.73
C THR A 135 9.85 2.44 -17.75
N TYR A 136 9.79 3.02 -16.54
CA TYR A 136 9.73 4.46 -16.33
C TYR A 136 10.98 4.93 -15.60
N ALA A 137 11.38 6.16 -15.86
CA ALA A 137 12.43 6.82 -15.10
C ALA A 137 11.85 8.05 -14.41
N THR A 138 12.20 8.23 -13.14
CA THR A 138 11.81 9.43 -12.38
C THR A 138 13.04 10.35 -12.32
N VAL A 139 12.84 11.59 -12.74
CA VAL A 139 13.88 12.63 -12.68
C VAL A 139 13.47 13.61 -11.58
N MET A 140 14.36 13.82 -10.62
CA MET A 140 14.13 14.75 -9.51
C MET A 140 14.97 16.00 -9.73
N PHE A 141 14.35 17.17 -9.61
CA PHE A 141 14.99 18.46 -9.77
C PHE A 141 15.28 19.10 -8.43
#